data_e1fb1374fc016824c3e8760046987189
#
_entry.id   e1fb1374fc016824c3e8760046987189
#
_cell.length_a   1.000
_cell.length_b   1.000
_cell.length_c   1.000
_cell.angle_alpha   90.00
_cell.angle_beta   90.00
_cell.angle_gamma   90.00
#
_symmetry.space_group_name_H-M   'P 1'
#
loop_
_entity.id
_entity.type
_entity.pdbx_description
1 polymer ?
#
loop_
_entity_poly.entity_id
_entity_poly.type
_entity_poly.pdbx_seq_one_letter_code
_entity_poly.pdbx_strand_id
1 'polypeptide(L)'
;FISQGSAADSLTDIYELALQSDPTLRAARANFQVGRETKNISRAYLLPVISASADFTRTERNSESSQVYSFIQDDPFLSKSFSDTDTTSYGVSLTQAIFDMPAWYQFQSGKALSESASAQFASDQQSLILRVSSAYLNALRAFDNNETRKAEQRAIQRQLEQTQERFEVGLLPITDVHEAQAIYDDALVNSLEAQGALNIAFDALQVLTGQNHDSLSGLTDGFMAVNPEPLDSQDWVSFSLNNNYQLKVAELGKDSSYNQAKAATAQLYPKITASARYSDTDSDGTQTSYLPTESSSGVSSLSDGHSFGVSLSMPIWASGINSGRRQAKQRSIAASENFEVAKRNTAQTARSRHQLVITNTARVKARKQAITSAESARNATQAGYEVGTRNIVDVLAAQRSVFQAKRNYANARYDYIFAMMQLKEVAGQLSPDDIYQLNAWLDPSLTVAK
;
A
#
# COMPACT_ATOMS: atom_id res chain seq x y z
N PHE A 1 41.14 -3.74 -9.89
CA PHE A 1 39.87 -3.00 -9.78
C PHE A 1 39.99 -1.76 -10.65
N ILE A 2 39.44 -1.85 -11.86
CA ILE A 2 39.31 -0.70 -12.75
C ILE A 2 38.05 0.01 -12.25
N SER A 3 38.21 1.20 -11.68
CA SER A 3 37.12 2.15 -11.42
C SER A 3 36.56 2.52 -12.79
N GLN A 4 35.51 1.84 -13.24
CA GLN A 4 34.63 2.42 -14.25
C GLN A 4 34.04 3.66 -13.63
N GLY A 5 34.29 4.83 -14.22
CA GLY A 5 33.60 6.06 -13.85
C GLY A 5 32.10 5.76 -13.88
N SER A 6 31.44 5.79 -12.73
CA SER A 6 30.00 5.54 -12.61
C SER A 6 29.32 6.59 -13.49
N ALA A 7 28.68 6.12 -14.58
CA ALA A 7 27.75 6.98 -15.30
C ALA A 7 26.67 7.44 -14.28
N ALA A 8 26.22 8.69 -14.40
CA ALA A 8 25.19 9.21 -13.53
C ALA A 8 23.93 8.35 -13.61
N ASP A 9 23.40 7.93 -12.46
CA ASP A 9 22.21 7.08 -12.41
C ASP A 9 20.99 7.81 -13.02
N SER A 10 20.35 7.18 -13.98
CA SER A 10 19.15 7.72 -14.60
C SER A 10 17.90 7.38 -13.77
N LEU A 11 16.78 8.05 -14.03
CA LEU A 11 15.49 7.73 -13.39
C LEU A 11 15.09 6.28 -13.68
N THR A 12 15.39 5.77 -14.86
CA THR A 12 15.13 4.37 -15.24
C THR A 12 15.92 3.41 -14.38
N ASP A 13 17.23 3.66 -14.18
CA ASP A 13 18.09 2.82 -13.34
C ASP A 13 17.59 2.75 -11.90
N ILE A 14 17.24 3.91 -11.33
CA ILE A 14 16.66 4.00 -9.96
C ILE A 14 15.34 3.23 -9.88
N TYR A 15 14.48 3.31 -10.89
CA TYR A 15 13.21 2.59 -10.91
C TYR A 15 13.42 1.07 -11.01
N GLU A 16 14.32 0.60 -11.86
CA GLU A 16 14.61 -0.83 -12.00
C GLU A 16 15.22 -1.42 -10.72
N LEU A 17 16.11 -0.67 -10.06
CA LEU A 17 16.63 -1.04 -8.74
C LEU A 17 15.52 -1.09 -7.69
N ALA A 18 14.64 -0.09 -7.66
CA ALA A 18 13.53 -0.04 -6.72
C ALA A 18 12.51 -1.18 -6.94
N LEU A 19 12.25 -1.60 -8.19
CA LEU A 19 11.40 -2.75 -8.50
C LEU A 19 11.87 -4.04 -7.82
N GLN A 20 13.20 -4.20 -7.66
CA GLN A 20 13.80 -5.39 -7.07
C GLN A 20 13.98 -5.24 -5.55
N SER A 21 14.30 -4.04 -5.09
CA SER A 21 14.82 -3.80 -3.73
C SER A 21 13.79 -3.20 -2.77
N ASP A 22 12.75 -2.49 -3.27
CA ASP A 22 11.81 -1.77 -2.40
C ASP A 22 11.03 -2.71 -1.46
N PRO A 23 11.22 -2.60 -0.12
CA PRO A 23 10.53 -3.46 0.83
C PRO A 23 9.00 -3.29 0.79
N THR A 24 8.52 -2.09 0.47
CA THR A 24 7.08 -1.79 0.40
C THR A 24 6.43 -2.56 -0.75
N LEU A 25 7.06 -2.57 -1.94
CA LEU A 25 6.55 -3.34 -3.07
C LEU A 25 6.64 -4.85 -2.81
N ARG A 26 7.72 -5.32 -2.15
CA ARG A 26 7.84 -6.75 -1.77
C ARG A 26 6.76 -7.17 -0.80
N ALA A 27 6.43 -6.33 0.19
CA ALA A 27 5.32 -6.57 1.10
C ALA A 27 3.96 -6.56 0.36
N ALA A 28 3.75 -5.61 -0.56
CA ALA A 28 2.55 -5.55 -1.40
C ALA A 28 2.39 -6.81 -2.26
N ARG A 29 3.49 -7.34 -2.83
CA ARG A 29 3.50 -8.60 -3.58
C ARG A 29 3.14 -9.80 -2.70
N ALA A 30 3.64 -9.86 -1.47
CA ALA A 30 3.26 -10.90 -0.51
C ALA A 30 1.78 -10.80 -0.15
N ASN A 31 1.25 -9.62 0.12
CA ASN A 31 -0.17 -9.37 0.40
C ASN A 31 -1.06 -9.75 -0.80
N PHE A 32 -0.61 -9.49 -2.02
CA PHE A 32 -1.29 -9.95 -3.23
C PHE A 32 -1.40 -11.48 -3.28
N GLN A 33 -0.33 -12.22 -2.96
CA GLN A 33 -0.37 -13.69 -2.91
C GLN A 33 -1.35 -14.18 -1.83
N VAL A 34 -1.34 -13.57 -0.64
CA VAL A 34 -2.34 -13.84 0.41
C VAL A 34 -3.75 -13.62 -0.10
N GLY A 35 -4.00 -12.49 -0.77
CA GLY A 35 -5.31 -12.16 -1.34
C GLY A 35 -5.76 -13.17 -2.42
N ARG A 36 -4.84 -13.66 -3.24
CA ARG A 36 -5.14 -14.71 -4.23
C ARG A 36 -5.63 -16.01 -3.60
N GLU A 37 -5.04 -16.41 -2.48
CA GLU A 37 -5.44 -17.63 -1.78
C GLU A 37 -6.83 -17.53 -1.14
N THR A 38 -7.36 -16.33 -0.91
CA THR A 38 -8.73 -16.13 -0.40
C THR A 38 -9.79 -16.83 -1.28
N LYS A 39 -9.61 -16.80 -2.61
CA LYS A 39 -10.46 -17.53 -3.53
C LYS A 39 -10.38 -19.06 -3.33
N ASN A 40 -9.16 -19.59 -3.14
CA ASN A 40 -8.93 -21.04 -2.94
C ASN A 40 -9.49 -21.49 -1.59
N ILE A 41 -9.27 -20.72 -0.54
CA ILE A 41 -9.81 -20.97 0.81
C ILE A 41 -11.36 -20.99 0.76
N SER A 42 -11.95 -19.99 0.09
CA SER A 42 -13.41 -19.92 -0.04
C SER A 42 -13.97 -21.06 -0.89
N ARG A 43 -13.23 -21.52 -1.89
CA ARG A 43 -13.60 -22.68 -2.73
C ARG A 43 -13.53 -23.98 -1.95
N ALA A 44 -12.63 -24.08 -0.97
CA ALA A 44 -12.45 -25.31 -0.18
C ALA A 44 -13.75 -25.79 0.50
N TYR A 45 -14.65 -24.88 0.87
CA TYR A 45 -15.96 -25.22 1.44
C TYR A 45 -16.90 -25.95 0.45
N LEU A 46 -16.59 -25.91 -0.84
CA LEU A 46 -17.33 -26.60 -1.91
C LEU A 46 -16.67 -27.91 -2.36
N LEU A 47 -15.47 -28.19 -1.87
CA LEU A 47 -14.69 -29.37 -2.25
C LEU A 47 -14.84 -30.46 -1.19
N PRO A 48 -14.55 -31.74 -1.54
CA PRO A 48 -14.54 -32.82 -0.57
C PRO A 48 -13.44 -32.60 0.46
N VAL A 49 -13.76 -32.89 1.73
CA VAL A 49 -12.83 -32.92 2.82
C VAL A 49 -12.59 -34.38 3.20
N ILE A 50 -11.33 -34.82 3.15
CA ILE A 50 -10.90 -36.13 3.61
C ILE A 50 -10.11 -35.93 4.88
N SER A 51 -10.49 -36.66 5.94
CA SER A 51 -9.80 -36.62 7.23
C SER A 51 -9.52 -38.05 7.71
N ALA A 52 -8.39 -38.25 8.34
CA ALA A 52 -8.03 -39.47 9.05
C ALA A 52 -7.89 -39.15 10.54
N SER A 53 -8.35 -40.08 11.38
CA SER A 53 -8.22 -40.00 12.82
C SER A 53 -7.66 -41.30 13.39
N ALA A 54 -6.93 -41.20 14.49
CA ALA A 54 -6.50 -42.32 15.33
C ALA A 54 -6.71 -41.88 16.78
N ASP A 55 -7.51 -42.62 17.49
CA ASP A 55 -7.89 -42.30 18.85
C ASP A 55 -7.58 -43.48 19.78
N PHE A 56 -7.01 -43.20 20.94
CA PHE A 56 -6.88 -44.12 22.05
C PHE A 56 -7.63 -43.59 23.23
N THR A 57 -8.55 -44.39 23.79
CA THR A 57 -9.37 -43.98 24.91
C THR A 57 -9.38 -45.07 25.98
N ARG A 58 -9.00 -44.75 27.21
CA ARG A 58 -9.21 -45.60 28.35
C ARG A 58 -10.44 -45.11 29.11
N THR A 59 -11.39 -46.03 29.32
CA THR A 59 -12.65 -45.72 29.99
C THR A 59 -12.79 -46.61 31.23
N GLU A 60 -12.82 -46.01 32.39
CA GLU A 60 -13.19 -46.64 33.66
C GLU A 60 -14.62 -46.22 33.99
N ARG A 61 -15.50 -47.19 34.16
CA ARG A 61 -16.92 -46.90 34.46
C ARG A 61 -17.39 -47.72 35.67
N ASN A 62 -17.88 -47.03 36.65
CA ASN A 62 -18.62 -47.62 37.78
C ASN A 62 -20.11 -47.39 37.56
N SER A 63 -20.90 -48.43 37.57
CA SER A 63 -22.34 -48.37 37.46
C SER A 63 -22.99 -49.16 38.59
N GLU A 64 -23.92 -48.49 39.29
CA GLU A 64 -24.80 -49.14 40.26
C GLU A 64 -26.23 -49.07 39.72
N SER A 65 -26.89 -50.22 39.62
CA SER A 65 -28.29 -50.28 39.23
C SER A 65 -29.07 -51.12 40.26
N SER A 66 -30.24 -50.65 40.63
CA SER A 66 -31.18 -51.36 41.46
C SER A 66 -32.28 -51.95 40.60
N GLN A 67 -32.42 -53.28 40.60
CA GLN A 67 -33.49 -53.94 39.87
C GLN A 67 -34.33 -54.78 40.82
N VAL A 68 -35.65 -54.66 40.70
CA VAL A 68 -36.64 -55.46 41.43
C VAL A 68 -37.13 -56.55 40.49
N TYR A 69 -36.81 -57.80 40.82
CA TYR A 69 -37.34 -58.96 40.11
C TYR A 69 -38.59 -59.46 40.85
N SER A 70 -39.75 -58.99 40.45
CA SER A 70 -41.04 -59.20 41.07
C SER A 70 -41.49 -60.69 41.21
N PHE A 71 -40.75 -61.63 40.61
CA PHE A 71 -41.09 -63.06 40.64
C PHE A 71 -40.34 -63.89 41.69
N ILE A 72 -39.36 -63.30 42.37
CA ILE A 72 -38.45 -64.08 43.24
C ILE A 72 -38.28 -63.45 44.61
N GLN A 73 -38.38 -62.13 44.78
CA GLN A 73 -38.17 -61.47 46.04
C GLN A 73 -38.65 -59.99 45.98
N ASP A 74 -39.24 -59.49 47.08
CA ASP A 74 -39.72 -58.11 47.21
C ASP A 74 -38.61 -57.07 47.49
N ASP A 75 -37.36 -57.52 47.76
CA ASP A 75 -36.27 -56.63 48.02
C ASP A 75 -35.49 -56.26 46.76
N PRO A 76 -35.12 -54.97 46.53
CA PRO A 76 -34.33 -54.55 45.39
C PRO A 76 -32.96 -55.17 45.40
N PHE A 77 -32.65 -55.81 44.29
CA PHE A 77 -31.32 -56.39 44.07
C PHE A 77 -30.36 -55.30 43.59
N LEU A 78 -29.33 -55.01 44.38
CA LEU A 78 -28.29 -54.04 44.01
C LEU A 78 -27.27 -54.70 43.12
N SER A 79 -27.21 -54.33 41.84
CA SER A 79 -26.16 -54.77 40.94
C SER A 79 -25.14 -53.65 40.82
N LYS A 80 -23.85 -53.98 41.12
CA LYS A 80 -22.71 -53.09 40.87
C LYS A 80 -21.92 -53.70 39.71
N SER A 81 -21.54 -52.87 38.74
CA SER A 81 -20.62 -53.24 37.70
C SER A 81 -19.45 -52.25 37.57
N PHE A 82 -18.29 -52.78 37.48
CA PHE A 82 -17.06 -52.05 37.20
C PHE A 82 -16.59 -52.46 35.79
N SER A 83 -16.28 -51.52 34.90
CA SER A 83 -15.75 -51.76 33.58
C SER A 83 -14.50 -50.90 33.35
N ASP A 84 -13.41 -51.50 33.00
CA ASP A 84 -12.18 -50.85 32.57
C ASP A 84 -11.91 -51.34 31.12
N THR A 85 -11.92 -50.39 30.16
CA THR A 85 -11.85 -50.71 28.75
C THR A 85 -10.88 -49.76 28.05
N ASP A 86 -9.89 -50.32 27.38
CA ASP A 86 -8.99 -49.63 26.45
C ASP A 86 -9.55 -49.80 25.03
N THR A 87 -9.76 -48.69 24.36
CA THR A 87 -10.29 -48.64 23.00
C THR A 87 -9.31 -47.92 22.09
N THR A 88 -8.85 -48.59 21.04
CA THR A 88 -8.05 -48.01 19.96
C THR A 88 -8.94 -47.95 18.71
N SER A 89 -9.05 -46.78 18.10
CA SER A 89 -9.85 -46.63 16.88
C SER A 89 -9.09 -45.87 15.79
N TYR A 90 -9.21 -46.36 14.58
CA TYR A 90 -8.72 -45.74 13.36
C TYR A 90 -9.90 -45.42 12.43
N GLY A 91 -9.85 -44.25 11.79
CA GLY A 91 -10.92 -43.89 10.87
C GLY A 91 -10.46 -42.99 9.73
N VAL A 92 -11.13 -43.16 8.58
CA VAL A 92 -11.04 -42.24 7.44
C VAL A 92 -12.45 -41.80 7.12
N SER A 93 -12.64 -40.48 7.00
CA SER A 93 -13.92 -39.91 6.61
C SER A 93 -13.77 -38.96 5.43
N LEU A 94 -14.75 -39.00 4.54
CA LEU A 94 -14.92 -38.06 3.43
C LEU A 94 -16.26 -37.37 3.62
N THR A 95 -16.24 -36.03 3.52
CA THR A 95 -17.43 -35.19 3.59
C THR A 95 -17.46 -34.27 2.38
N GLN A 96 -18.56 -34.25 1.65
CA GLN A 96 -18.79 -33.43 0.46
C GLN A 96 -20.10 -32.66 0.57
N ALA A 97 -20.03 -31.34 0.47
CA ALA A 97 -21.21 -30.50 0.28
C ALA A 97 -21.74 -30.71 -1.14
N ILE A 98 -22.96 -31.26 -1.26
CA ILE A 98 -23.66 -31.44 -2.55
C ILE A 98 -24.47 -30.17 -2.89
N PHE A 99 -25.12 -29.61 -1.88
CA PHE A 99 -25.83 -28.33 -2.00
C PHE A 99 -25.60 -27.51 -0.73
N ASP A 100 -24.90 -26.40 -0.89
CA ASP A 100 -24.58 -25.45 0.18
C ASP A 100 -24.53 -24.02 -0.40
N MET A 101 -25.68 -23.34 -0.41
CA MET A 101 -25.80 -22.00 -0.98
C MET A 101 -25.03 -20.94 -0.18
N PRO A 102 -24.95 -20.96 1.16
CA PRO A 102 -24.03 -20.13 1.91
C PRO A 102 -22.57 -20.24 1.43
N ALA A 103 -22.06 -21.46 1.30
CA ALA A 103 -20.70 -21.71 0.82
C ALA A 103 -20.49 -21.21 -0.62
N TRP A 104 -21.48 -21.37 -1.49
CA TRP A 104 -21.44 -20.82 -2.85
C TRP A 104 -21.29 -19.29 -2.86
N TYR A 105 -22.09 -18.56 -2.06
CA TYR A 105 -21.98 -17.11 -2.00
C TYR A 105 -20.72 -16.66 -1.27
N GLN A 106 -20.22 -17.41 -0.30
CA GLN A 106 -18.90 -17.16 0.29
C GLN A 106 -17.77 -17.31 -0.74
N PHE A 107 -17.86 -18.31 -1.62
CA PHE A 107 -16.92 -18.46 -2.73
C PHE A 107 -16.98 -17.25 -3.69
N GLN A 108 -18.17 -16.75 -4.03
CA GLN A 108 -18.31 -15.56 -4.87
C GLN A 108 -17.72 -14.31 -4.19
N SER A 109 -17.93 -14.18 -2.87
CA SER A 109 -17.30 -13.14 -2.08
C SER A 109 -15.76 -13.25 -2.08
N GLY A 110 -15.23 -14.45 -1.86
CA GLY A 110 -13.79 -14.72 -1.89
C GLY A 110 -13.17 -14.48 -3.27
N LYS A 111 -13.91 -14.75 -4.35
CA LYS A 111 -13.51 -14.41 -5.71
C LYS A 111 -13.37 -12.90 -5.89
N ALA A 112 -14.35 -12.11 -5.46
CA ALA A 112 -14.32 -10.66 -5.53
C ALA A 112 -13.15 -10.08 -4.70
N LEU A 113 -12.87 -10.64 -3.50
CA LEU A 113 -11.73 -10.23 -2.68
C LEU A 113 -10.38 -10.56 -3.34
N SER A 114 -10.28 -11.71 -4.02
CA SER A 114 -9.06 -12.07 -4.75
C SER A 114 -8.82 -11.14 -5.95
N GLU A 115 -9.87 -10.73 -6.67
CA GLU A 115 -9.79 -9.74 -7.74
C GLU A 115 -9.45 -8.34 -7.18
N SER A 116 -9.99 -7.98 -6.01
CA SER A 116 -9.65 -6.76 -5.28
C SER A 116 -8.16 -6.70 -4.90
N ALA A 117 -7.59 -7.81 -4.44
CA ALA A 117 -6.15 -7.89 -4.15
C ALA A 117 -5.29 -7.68 -5.41
N SER A 118 -5.77 -8.13 -6.59
CA SER A 118 -5.08 -7.88 -7.86
C SER A 118 -5.11 -6.40 -8.25
N ALA A 119 -6.26 -5.74 -8.09
CA ALA A 119 -6.39 -4.30 -8.33
C ALA A 119 -5.56 -3.47 -7.33
N GLN A 120 -5.52 -3.89 -6.06
CA GLN A 120 -4.68 -3.25 -5.04
C GLN A 120 -3.20 -3.34 -5.41
N PHE A 121 -2.71 -4.49 -5.84
CA PHE A 121 -1.31 -4.65 -6.25
C PHE A 121 -0.96 -3.79 -7.46
N ALA A 122 -1.88 -3.65 -8.44
CA ALA A 122 -1.68 -2.72 -9.56
C ALA A 122 -1.59 -1.26 -9.09
N SER A 123 -2.39 -0.85 -8.10
CA SER A 123 -2.28 0.46 -7.46
C SER A 123 -0.94 0.64 -6.73
N ASP A 124 -0.47 -0.40 -6.03
CA ASP A 124 0.82 -0.37 -5.31
C ASP A 124 2.00 -0.23 -6.29
N GLN A 125 1.91 -0.84 -7.49
CA GLN A 125 2.90 -0.65 -8.56
C GLN A 125 2.91 0.80 -9.09
N GLN A 126 1.75 1.42 -9.29
CA GLN A 126 1.68 2.85 -9.65
C GLN A 126 2.24 3.74 -8.53
N SER A 127 1.95 3.41 -7.28
CA SER A 127 2.51 4.10 -6.12
C SER A 127 4.04 4.03 -6.07
N LEU A 128 4.66 2.89 -6.46
CA LEU A 128 6.12 2.81 -6.59
C LEU A 128 6.64 3.81 -7.62
N ILE A 129 6.02 3.89 -8.81
CA ILE A 129 6.40 4.85 -9.86
C ILE A 129 6.39 6.28 -9.29
N LEU A 130 5.34 6.66 -8.58
CA LEU A 130 5.26 7.99 -7.96
C LEU A 130 6.30 8.22 -6.87
N ARG A 131 6.56 7.23 -6.02
CA ARG A 131 7.56 7.35 -4.93
C ARG A 131 8.97 7.51 -5.50
N VAL A 132 9.33 6.71 -6.50
CA VAL A 132 10.63 6.81 -7.18
C VAL A 132 10.77 8.16 -7.86
N SER A 133 9.78 8.56 -8.65
CA SER A 133 9.80 9.85 -9.35
C SER A 133 9.84 11.03 -8.38
N SER A 134 9.10 10.97 -7.27
CA SER A 134 9.13 12.00 -6.23
C SER A 134 10.51 12.12 -5.59
N ALA A 135 11.12 11.00 -5.21
CA ALA A 135 12.46 11.00 -4.59
C ALA A 135 13.52 11.53 -5.56
N TYR A 136 13.48 11.08 -6.82
CA TYR A 136 14.40 11.53 -7.86
C TYR A 136 14.26 13.04 -8.14
N LEU A 137 13.04 13.51 -8.40
CA LEU A 137 12.78 14.94 -8.66
C LEU A 137 13.12 15.82 -7.45
N ASN A 138 12.95 15.31 -6.22
CA ASN A 138 13.35 16.01 -5.01
C ASN A 138 14.89 16.11 -4.88
N ALA A 139 15.64 15.09 -5.29
CA ALA A 139 17.09 15.14 -5.33
C ALA A 139 17.60 16.18 -6.37
N LEU A 140 16.99 16.19 -7.58
CA LEU A 140 17.30 17.23 -8.58
C LEU A 140 16.94 18.62 -8.08
N ARG A 141 15.81 18.79 -7.43
CA ARG A 141 15.38 20.06 -6.81
C ARG A 141 16.36 20.53 -5.74
N ALA A 142 16.80 19.62 -4.87
CA ALA A 142 17.76 19.94 -3.83
C ALA A 142 19.11 20.36 -4.40
N PHE A 143 19.55 19.70 -5.47
CA PHE A 143 20.78 20.06 -6.20
C PHE A 143 20.69 21.45 -6.83
N ASP A 144 19.63 21.74 -7.61
CA ASP A 144 19.44 23.05 -8.23
C ASP A 144 19.37 24.16 -7.19
N ASN A 145 18.73 23.89 -6.03
CA ASN A 145 18.70 24.83 -4.92
C ASN A 145 20.10 25.03 -4.32
N ASN A 146 20.86 23.95 -4.09
CA ASN A 146 22.22 24.02 -3.55
C ASN A 146 23.15 24.80 -4.48
N GLU A 147 23.18 24.48 -5.79
CA GLU A 147 24.01 25.20 -6.75
C GLU A 147 23.62 26.68 -6.86
N THR A 148 22.32 26.99 -6.82
CA THR A 148 21.84 28.36 -6.84
C THR A 148 22.21 29.10 -5.57
N ARG A 149 22.18 28.48 -4.36
CA ARG A 149 22.61 29.06 -3.09
C ARG A 149 24.12 29.28 -3.04
N LYS A 150 24.91 28.31 -3.53
CA LYS A 150 26.37 28.49 -3.66
C LYS A 150 26.74 29.65 -4.61
N ALA A 151 25.99 29.74 -5.73
CA ALA A 151 26.20 30.86 -6.67
C ALA A 151 25.79 32.22 -6.06
N GLU A 152 24.69 32.27 -5.30
CA GLU A 152 24.25 33.43 -4.53
C GLU A 152 25.31 33.87 -3.50
N GLN A 153 25.81 32.93 -2.67
CA GLN A 153 26.87 33.18 -1.70
C GLN A 153 28.12 33.74 -2.37
N ARG A 154 28.60 33.11 -3.45
CA ARG A 154 29.80 33.61 -4.19
C ARG A 154 29.59 35.01 -4.76
N ALA A 155 28.37 35.32 -5.22
CA ALA A 155 28.07 36.64 -5.76
C ALA A 155 28.01 37.70 -4.67
N ILE A 156 27.42 37.41 -3.52
CA ILE A 156 27.34 38.31 -2.36
C ILE A 156 28.73 38.49 -1.74
N GLN A 157 29.55 37.43 -1.68
CA GLN A 157 30.94 37.54 -1.19
C GLN A 157 31.74 38.53 -2.02
N ARG A 158 31.69 38.42 -3.34
CA ARG A 158 32.39 39.40 -4.23
C ARG A 158 31.91 40.83 -4.01
N GLN A 159 30.63 41.01 -3.76
CA GLN A 159 30.07 42.34 -3.49
C GLN A 159 30.53 42.88 -2.13
N LEU A 160 30.64 42.02 -1.10
CA LEU A 160 31.21 42.37 0.17
C LEU A 160 32.69 42.82 0.02
N GLU A 161 33.51 42.04 -0.70
CA GLU A 161 34.91 42.37 -0.99
C GLU A 161 35.03 43.74 -1.67
N GLN A 162 34.22 43.99 -2.70
CA GLN A 162 34.19 45.31 -3.37
C GLN A 162 33.78 46.46 -2.45
N THR A 163 32.84 46.20 -1.53
CA THR A 163 32.37 47.21 -0.56
C THR A 163 33.48 47.52 0.45
N GLN A 164 34.21 46.50 0.91
CA GLN A 164 35.38 46.68 1.81
C GLN A 164 36.50 47.50 1.15
N GLU A 165 36.88 47.16 -0.11
CA GLU A 165 37.90 47.91 -0.86
C GLU A 165 37.49 49.39 -1.04
N ARG A 166 36.24 49.69 -1.34
CA ARG A 166 35.74 51.06 -1.48
C ARG A 166 35.71 51.81 -0.15
N PHE A 167 35.47 51.14 0.98
CA PHE A 167 35.56 51.74 2.31
C PHE A 167 37.01 52.06 2.67
N GLU A 168 37.97 51.16 2.38
CA GLU A 168 39.41 51.39 2.67
C GLU A 168 39.96 52.64 1.97
N VAL A 169 39.46 52.94 0.76
CA VAL A 169 39.84 54.16 0.02
C VAL A 169 38.92 55.37 0.35
N GLY A 170 38.06 55.26 1.37
CA GLY A 170 37.22 56.35 1.86
C GLY A 170 35.99 56.71 1.02
N LEU A 171 35.59 55.85 0.11
CA LEU A 171 34.46 56.10 -0.78
C LEU A 171 33.08 55.67 -0.21
N LEU A 172 33.06 54.84 0.83
CA LEU A 172 31.84 54.33 1.46
C LEU A 172 31.93 54.42 2.99
N PRO A 173 30.79 54.53 3.71
CA PRO A 173 30.76 54.45 5.16
C PRO A 173 30.91 53.01 5.67
N ILE A 174 31.38 52.83 6.89
CA ILE A 174 31.56 51.52 7.54
C ILE A 174 30.21 50.76 7.69
N THR A 175 29.10 51.47 7.75
CA THR A 175 27.75 50.90 7.80
C THR A 175 27.46 49.99 6.62
N ASP A 176 27.86 50.36 5.41
CA ASP A 176 27.68 49.61 4.19
C ASP A 176 28.45 48.27 4.22
N VAL A 177 29.64 48.25 4.85
CA VAL A 177 30.43 47.04 5.06
C VAL A 177 29.71 46.09 6.02
N HIS A 178 29.20 46.63 7.15
CA HIS A 178 28.48 45.80 8.12
C HIS A 178 27.16 45.24 7.55
N GLU A 179 26.43 46.00 6.74
CA GLU A 179 25.24 45.54 6.04
C GLU A 179 25.57 44.44 5.02
N ALA A 180 26.62 44.62 4.21
CA ALA A 180 27.06 43.62 3.26
C ALA A 180 27.56 42.34 3.98
N GLN A 181 28.25 42.46 5.10
CA GLN A 181 28.68 41.33 5.92
C GLN A 181 27.50 40.54 6.47
N ALA A 182 26.50 41.22 7.03
CA ALA A 182 25.29 40.53 7.54
C ALA A 182 24.55 39.72 6.45
N ILE A 183 24.47 40.29 5.22
CA ILE A 183 23.86 39.61 4.09
C ILE A 183 24.70 38.42 3.61
N TYR A 184 26.03 38.52 3.67
CA TYR A 184 26.93 37.40 3.36
C TYR A 184 26.80 36.27 4.39
N ASP A 185 26.73 36.58 5.65
CA ASP A 185 26.57 35.58 6.72
C ASP A 185 25.24 34.83 6.56
N ASP A 186 24.15 35.53 6.23
CA ASP A 186 22.85 34.90 5.88
C ASP A 186 22.95 33.98 4.63
N ALA A 187 23.66 34.43 3.61
CA ALA A 187 23.86 33.63 2.39
C ALA A 187 24.71 32.37 2.64
N LEU A 188 25.69 32.46 3.52
CA LEU A 188 26.53 31.34 3.96
C LEU A 188 25.67 30.28 4.68
N VAL A 189 24.88 30.70 5.67
CA VAL A 189 23.93 29.78 6.38
C VAL A 189 22.99 29.09 5.41
N ASN A 190 22.35 29.86 4.52
CA ASN A 190 21.44 29.30 3.50
C ASN A 190 22.14 28.30 2.56
N SER A 191 23.44 28.50 2.25
CA SER A 191 24.22 27.56 1.43
C SER A 191 24.53 26.26 2.17
N LEU A 192 24.85 26.33 3.45
CA LEU A 192 25.09 25.16 4.32
C LEU A 192 23.82 24.34 4.51
N GLU A 193 22.67 24.98 4.74
CA GLU A 193 21.38 24.32 4.85
C GLU A 193 21.00 23.61 3.55
N ALA A 194 21.25 24.25 2.39
CA ALA A 194 20.96 23.64 1.09
C ALA A 194 21.84 22.42 0.80
N GLN A 195 23.11 22.43 1.24
CA GLN A 195 23.99 21.27 1.14
C GLN A 195 23.49 20.10 2.02
N GLY A 196 23.04 20.40 3.25
CA GLY A 196 22.44 19.41 4.12
C GLY A 196 21.15 18.79 3.51
N ALA A 197 20.29 19.62 2.93
CA ALA A 197 19.07 19.18 2.26
C ALA A 197 19.36 18.29 1.04
N LEU A 198 20.43 18.58 0.29
CA LEU A 198 20.88 17.74 -0.82
C LEU A 198 21.27 16.34 -0.34
N ASN A 199 22.06 16.25 0.71
CA ASN A 199 22.48 14.96 1.27
C ASN A 199 21.27 14.12 1.71
N ILE A 200 20.32 14.74 2.42
CA ILE A 200 19.08 14.08 2.86
C ILE A 200 18.25 13.59 1.64
N ALA A 201 18.20 14.35 0.56
CA ALA A 201 17.45 13.95 -0.63
C ALA A 201 18.07 12.73 -1.33
N PHE A 202 19.41 12.61 -1.36
CA PHE A 202 20.08 11.39 -1.84
C PHE A 202 19.87 10.21 -0.91
N ASP A 203 19.87 10.41 0.40
CA ASP A 203 19.60 9.35 1.36
C ASP A 203 18.16 8.80 1.22
N ALA A 204 17.20 9.65 0.80
CA ALA A 204 15.83 9.21 0.49
C ALA A 204 15.75 8.23 -0.70
N LEU A 205 16.66 8.33 -1.68
CA LEU A 205 16.76 7.35 -2.79
C LEU A 205 17.26 6.00 -2.28
N GLN A 206 18.21 5.99 -1.35
CA GLN A 206 18.73 4.78 -0.72
C GLN A 206 17.62 3.96 -0.04
N VAL A 207 16.62 4.60 0.56
CA VAL A 207 15.48 3.91 1.17
C VAL A 207 14.70 3.07 0.16
N LEU A 208 14.62 3.52 -1.10
CA LEU A 208 13.88 2.83 -2.16
C LEU A 208 14.72 1.75 -2.85
N THR A 209 16.01 2.02 -3.07
CA THR A 209 16.90 1.15 -3.84
C THR A 209 17.77 0.22 -2.98
N GLY A 210 17.95 0.56 -1.70
CA GLY A 210 18.86 -0.15 -0.80
C GLY A 210 20.35 0.12 -1.07
N GLN A 211 20.69 1.05 -1.99
CA GLN A 211 22.06 1.38 -2.39
C GLN A 211 22.30 2.88 -2.29
N ASN A 212 23.57 3.26 -2.07
CA ASN A 212 23.98 4.67 -2.14
C ASN A 212 24.09 5.11 -3.60
N HIS A 213 23.67 6.33 -3.85
CA HIS A 213 23.79 6.99 -5.14
C HIS A 213 24.68 8.22 -4.98
N ASP A 214 25.70 8.36 -5.81
CA ASP A 214 26.65 9.46 -5.76
C ASP A 214 26.34 10.55 -6.80
N SER A 215 25.69 10.16 -7.90
CA SER A 215 25.35 11.08 -8.99
C SER A 215 24.11 10.66 -9.74
N LEU A 216 23.31 11.64 -10.17
CA LEU A 216 22.08 11.47 -10.95
C LEU A 216 22.16 12.26 -12.26
N SER A 217 21.38 11.85 -13.26
CA SER A 217 21.20 12.59 -14.51
C SER A 217 20.27 13.79 -14.30
N GLY A 218 20.70 14.98 -14.72
CA GLY A 218 19.96 16.24 -14.54
C GLY A 218 18.88 16.45 -15.60
N LEU A 219 17.91 17.32 -15.33
CA LEU A 219 16.85 17.69 -16.28
C LEU A 219 17.37 18.71 -17.29
N THR A 220 17.20 18.43 -18.60
CA THR A 220 17.64 19.32 -19.68
C THR A 220 16.96 20.70 -19.63
N ASP A 221 17.64 21.74 -20.10
CA ASP A 221 17.06 23.08 -20.23
C ASP A 221 15.99 23.18 -21.32
N GLY A 222 16.02 22.24 -22.28
CA GLY A 222 15.02 22.12 -23.34
C GLY A 222 13.65 21.61 -22.91
N PHE A 223 13.50 21.15 -21.66
CA PHE A 223 12.21 20.67 -21.15
C PHE A 223 11.15 21.76 -21.18
N MET A 224 10.00 21.45 -21.80
CA MET A 224 8.86 22.36 -21.91
C MET A 224 7.62 21.75 -21.27
N ALA A 225 6.97 22.54 -20.40
CA ALA A 225 5.67 22.19 -19.84
C ALA A 225 4.57 22.40 -20.88
N VAL A 226 3.78 21.36 -21.13
CA VAL A 226 2.63 21.36 -22.06
C VAL A 226 1.33 21.09 -21.31
N ASN A 227 0.21 21.54 -21.87
CA ASN A 227 -1.08 21.20 -21.28
C ASN A 227 -1.36 19.70 -21.41
N PRO A 228 -2.16 19.12 -20.49
CA PRO A 228 -2.53 17.72 -20.57
C PRO A 228 -3.43 17.46 -21.79
N GLU A 229 -3.28 16.33 -22.43
CA GLU A 229 -4.15 15.87 -23.51
C GLU A 229 -4.92 14.63 -23.06
N PRO A 230 -6.27 14.66 -23.14
CA PRO A 230 -7.16 15.74 -23.61
C PRO A 230 -7.20 16.96 -22.70
N LEU A 231 -7.61 18.11 -23.23
CA LEU A 231 -7.67 19.38 -22.49
C LEU A 231 -8.92 19.47 -21.60
N ASP A 232 -9.98 18.72 -21.94
CA ASP A 232 -11.21 18.72 -21.14
C ASP A 232 -11.03 17.88 -19.86
N SER A 233 -11.33 18.48 -18.72
CA SER A 233 -11.30 17.82 -17.42
C SER A 233 -12.30 16.66 -17.31
N GLN A 234 -13.39 16.69 -18.10
CA GLN A 234 -14.41 15.65 -18.06
C GLN A 234 -13.91 14.32 -18.66
N ASP A 235 -13.03 14.39 -19.65
CA ASP A 235 -12.38 13.19 -20.20
C ASP A 235 -11.51 12.51 -19.16
N TRP A 236 -10.76 13.30 -18.38
CA TRP A 236 -9.95 12.76 -17.26
C TRP A 236 -10.79 12.15 -16.15
N VAL A 237 -11.95 12.75 -15.86
CA VAL A 237 -12.93 12.16 -14.94
C VAL A 237 -13.42 10.81 -15.47
N SER A 238 -13.75 10.73 -16.78
CA SER A 238 -14.21 9.49 -17.41
C SER A 238 -13.13 8.40 -17.36
N PHE A 239 -11.87 8.74 -17.67
CA PHE A 239 -10.75 7.81 -17.54
C PHE A 239 -10.59 7.31 -16.10
N SER A 240 -10.64 8.22 -15.13
CA SER A 240 -10.49 7.89 -13.71
C SER A 240 -11.60 6.97 -13.22
N LEU A 241 -12.85 7.22 -13.58
CA LEU A 241 -13.98 6.39 -13.17
C LEU A 241 -13.94 4.98 -13.78
N ASN A 242 -13.32 4.82 -14.96
CA ASN A 242 -13.24 3.53 -15.64
C ASN A 242 -11.98 2.73 -15.29
N ASN A 243 -10.86 3.39 -15.00
CA ASN A 243 -9.56 2.72 -14.93
C ASN A 243 -8.85 2.87 -13.57
N ASN A 244 -9.37 3.68 -12.64
CA ASN A 244 -8.70 3.87 -11.35
C ASN A 244 -8.72 2.58 -10.51
N TYR A 245 -7.55 2.08 -10.13
CA TYR A 245 -7.40 0.83 -9.40
C TYR A 245 -7.99 0.89 -7.99
N GLN A 246 -7.86 2.02 -7.27
CA GLN A 246 -8.44 2.18 -5.94
C GLN A 246 -9.98 2.18 -5.98
N LEU A 247 -10.56 2.77 -7.04
CA LEU A 247 -12.00 2.72 -7.26
C LEU A 247 -12.44 1.27 -7.56
N LYS A 248 -11.63 0.51 -8.31
CA LYS A 248 -11.90 -0.90 -8.59
C LYS A 248 -11.83 -1.76 -7.34
N VAL A 249 -10.88 -1.49 -6.43
CA VAL A 249 -10.82 -2.12 -5.10
C VAL A 249 -12.11 -1.88 -4.30
N ALA A 250 -12.60 -0.63 -4.29
CA ALA A 250 -13.84 -0.28 -3.60
C ALA A 250 -15.07 -0.96 -4.23
N GLU A 251 -15.14 -1.05 -5.57
CA GLU A 251 -16.20 -1.76 -6.30
C GLU A 251 -16.24 -3.25 -5.92
N LEU A 252 -15.09 -3.92 -5.97
CA LEU A 252 -14.98 -5.34 -5.63
C LEU A 252 -15.24 -5.61 -4.14
N GLY A 253 -14.91 -4.67 -3.27
CA GLY A 253 -15.28 -4.69 -1.85
C GLY A 253 -16.81 -4.63 -1.64
N LYS A 254 -17.51 -3.77 -2.39
CA LYS A 254 -18.98 -3.72 -2.43
C LYS A 254 -19.56 -5.06 -2.88
N ASP A 255 -19.04 -5.65 -3.98
CA ASP A 255 -19.50 -6.92 -4.52
C ASP A 255 -19.27 -8.09 -3.56
N SER A 256 -18.14 -8.09 -2.86
CA SER A 256 -17.86 -9.05 -1.78
C SER A 256 -18.90 -8.93 -0.66
N SER A 257 -19.17 -7.72 -0.15
CA SER A 257 -20.16 -7.48 0.90
C SER A 257 -21.57 -7.85 0.49
N TYR A 258 -21.93 -7.64 -0.78
CA TYR A 258 -23.22 -8.07 -1.35
C TYR A 258 -23.34 -9.59 -1.35
N ASN A 259 -22.30 -10.32 -1.75
CA ASN A 259 -22.30 -11.77 -1.72
C ASN A 259 -22.30 -12.32 -0.29
N GLN A 260 -21.65 -11.66 0.67
CA GLN A 260 -21.74 -12.01 2.10
C GLN A 260 -23.19 -11.85 2.63
N ALA A 261 -23.91 -10.81 2.21
CA ALA A 261 -25.31 -10.62 2.58
C ALA A 261 -26.21 -11.71 1.98
N LYS A 262 -25.91 -12.15 0.73
CA LYS A 262 -26.58 -13.32 0.12
C LYS A 262 -26.26 -14.62 0.87
N ALA A 263 -24.99 -14.83 1.27
CA ALA A 263 -24.57 -15.98 2.05
C ALA A 263 -25.34 -16.05 3.40
N ALA A 264 -25.45 -14.92 4.09
CA ALA A 264 -26.20 -14.81 5.34
C ALA A 264 -27.72 -15.10 5.14
N THR A 265 -28.28 -14.69 4.01
CA THR A 265 -29.68 -15.00 3.67
C THR A 265 -29.87 -16.48 3.32
N ALA A 266 -28.92 -17.05 2.62
CA ALA A 266 -28.93 -18.44 2.19
C ALA A 266 -28.75 -19.43 3.36
N GLN A 267 -28.36 -18.98 4.57
CA GLN A 267 -28.34 -19.83 5.78
C GLN A 267 -29.71 -20.42 6.14
N LEU A 268 -30.80 -19.87 5.60
CA LEU A 268 -32.14 -20.43 5.74
C LEU A 268 -32.44 -21.52 4.72
N TYR A 269 -31.60 -21.75 3.74
CA TYR A 269 -31.81 -22.78 2.70
C TYR A 269 -31.38 -24.16 3.21
N PRO A 270 -31.91 -25.24 2.63
CA PRO A 270 -31.47 -26.57 2.96
C PRO A 270 -29.99 -26.76 2.56
N LYS A 271 -29.27 -27.51 3.37
CA LYS A 271 -27.93 -27.98 3.09
C LYS A 271 -27.96 -29.49 2.89
N ILE A 272 -27.37 -29.97 1.79
CA ILE A 272 -27.25 -31.42 1.47
C ILE A 272 -25.76 -31.76 1.53
N THR A 273 -25.42 -32.76 2.35
CA THR A 273 -24.05 -33.24 2.52
C THR A 273 -23.99 -34.74 2.31
N ALA A 274 -23.10 -35.20 1.47
CA ALA A 274 -22.74 -36.62 1.36
C ALA A 274 -21.56 -36.92 2.27
N SER A 275 -21.57 -38.09 2.91
CA SER A 275 -20.47 -38.56 3.75
C SER A 275 -20.18 -40.01 3.48
N ALA A 276 -18.92 -40.38 3.55
CA ALA A 276 -18.44 -41.75 3.58
C ALA A 276 -17.47 -41.90 4.72
N ARG A 277 -17.55 -42.98 5.48
CA ARG A 277 -16.69 -43.26 6.60
C ARG A 277 -16.29 -44.73 6.61
N TYR A 278 -15.01 -44.97 6.87
CA TYR A 278 -14.45 -46.26 7.30
C TYR A 278 -13.93 -46.08 8.72
N SER A 279 -14.19 -47.05 9.58
CA SER A 279 -13.65 -47.09 10.93
C SER A 279 -13.28 -48.53 11.34
N ASP A 280 -12.19 -48.63 12.03
CA ASP A 280 -11.68 -49.87 12.64
C ASP A 280 -11.47 -49.58 14.14
N THR A 281 -12.04 -50.40 15.02
CA THR A 281 -12.07 -50.19 16.46
C THR A 281 -11.73 -51.49 17.15
N ASP A 282 -10.70 -51.49 17.95
CA ASP A 282 -10.28 -52.56 18.83
C ASP A 282 -10.48 -52.11 20.29
N SER A 283 -11.22 -52.93 21.05
CA SER A 283 -11.55 -52.64 22.46
C SER A 283 -11.24 -53.86 23.31
N ASP A 284 -10.34 -53.70 24.24
CA ASP A 284 -9.96 -54.73 25.24
C ASP A 284 -10.20 -54.19 26.65
N GLY A 285 -10.73 -55.06 27.52
CA GLY A 285 -10.99 -54.65 28.89
C GLY A 285 -11.50 -55.74 29.80
N THR A 286 -11.86 -55.36 30.98
CA THR A 286 -12.48 -56.25 31.99
C THR A 286 -13.79 -55.65 32.47
N GLN A 287 -14.78 -56.50 32.61
CA GLN A 287 -16.03 -56.15 33.27
C GLN A 287 -16.23 -57.02 34.51
N THR A 288 -16.29 -56.42 35.65
CA THR A 288 -16.61 -57.09 36.91
C THR A 288 -18.04 -56.74 37.31
N SER A 289 -18.86 -57.73 37.52
CA SER A 289 -20.27 -57.60 37.92
C SER A 289 -20.47 -58.24 39.28
N TYR A 290 -21.08 -57.53 40.19
CA TYR A 290 -21.46 -58.01 41.54
C TYR A 290 -22.97 -58.23 41.58
N LEU A 291 -23.34 -59.48 41.19
CA LEU A 291 -24.71 -60.02 41.30
C LEU A 291 -24.59 -61.24 42.20
N PRO A 292 -25.27 -61.40 43.28
CA PRO A 292 -24.98 -62.05 44.55
C PRO A 292 -23.59 -62.73 44.69
N THR A 293 -22.95 -62.98 43.60
CA THR A 293 -21.53 -63.43 43.54
C THR A 293 -20.77 -62.58 42.55
N GLU A 294 -19.52 -62.24 42.90
CA GLU A 294 -18.58 -61.52 41.98
C GLU A 294 -18.29 -62.40 40.75
N SER A 295 -18.50 -61.80 39.59
CA SER A 295 -18.10 -62.41 38.31
C SER A 295 -17.28 -61.41 37.49
N SER A 296 -16.07 -61.76 37.15
CA SER A 296 -15.22 -60.92 36.27
C SER A 296 -15.04 -61.64 34.93
N SER A 297 -15.26 -60.91 33.84
CA SER A 297 -15.06 -61.38 32.46
C SER A 297 -14.20 -60.41 31.67
N GLY A 298 -13.31 -60.95 30.85
CA GLY A 298 -12.64 -60.19 29.83
C GLY A 298 -13.64 -59.79 28.72
N VAL A 299 -13.56 -58.56 28.28
CA VAL A 299 -14.34 -58.08 27.13
C VAL A 299 -13.36 -57.68 26.06
N SER A 300 -13.39 -58.36 24.92
CA SER A 300 -12.62 -58.01 23.73
C SER A 300 -13.57 -57.87 22.57
N SER A 301 -13.48 -56.80 21.82
CA SER A 301 -14.32 -56.51 20.67
C SER A 301 -13.48 -55.90 19.55
N LEU A 302 -13.42 -56.56 18.42
CA LEU A 302 -12.87 -56.02 17.17
C LEU A 302 -14.03 -55.72 16.23
N SER A 303 -14.10 -54.51 15.74
CA SER A 303 -15.16 -54.03 14.85
C SER A 303 -14.62 -53.15 13.76
N ASP A 304 -14.77 -53.56 12.51
CA ASP A 304 -14.53 -52.72 11.35
C ASP A 304 -15.83 -52.48 10.58
N GLY A 305 -15.90 -51.32 9.93
CA GLY A 305 -17.11 -50.97 9.18
C GLY A 305 -16.96 -49.81 8.24
N HIS A 306 -17.82 -49.77 7.25
CA HIS A 306 -17.95 -48.63 6.36
C HIS A 306 -19.39 -48.14 6.35
N SER A 307 -19.57 -46.81 6.23
CA SER A 307 -20.89 -46.22 6.13
C SER A 307 -20.91 -45.15 5.05
N PHE A 308 -22.04 -45.06 4.35
CA PHE A 308 -22.31 -44.02 3.38
C PHE A 308 -23.63 -43.36 3.76
N GLY A 309 -23.67 -42.03 3.65
CA GLY A 309 -24.86 -41.28 4.01
C GLY A 309 -25.03 -40.02 3.19
N VAL A 310 -26.27 -39.61 3.02
CA VAL A 310 -26.65 -38.29 2.54
C VAL A 310 -27.54 -37.67 3.59
N SER A 311 -27.17 -36.50 4.08
CA SER A 311 -27.94 -35.76 5.06
C SER A 311 -28.49 -34.49 4.47
N LEU A 312 -29.74 -34.18 4.77
CA LEU A 312 -30.38 -32.88 4.49
C LEU A 312 -30.64 -32.19 5.84
N SER A 313 -30.12 -30.99 6.00
CA SER A 313 -30.38 -30.16 7.17
C SER A 313 -30.89 -28.79 6.74
N MET A 314 -31.91 -28.28 7.44
CA MET A 314 -32.50 -26.97 7.17
C MET A 314 -32.97 -26.36 8.50
N PRO A 315 -32.56 -25.14 8.86
CA PRO A 315 -33.08 -24.46 10.01
C PRO A 315 -34.49 -23.97 9.74
N ILE A 316 -35.50 -24.48 10.50
CA ILE A 316 -36.90 -24.07 10.32
C ILE A 316 -37.12 -22.72 11.03
N TRP A 317 -36.48 -22.50 12.18
CA TRP A 317 -36.52 -21.25 12.88
C TRP A 317 -35.23 -21.02 13.67
N ALA A 318 -34.60 -19.84 13.47
CA ALA A 318 -33.40 -19.44 14.20
C ALA A 318 -33.31 -17.91 14.27
N SER A 319 -33.55 -17.34 15.46
CA SER A 319 -33.54 -15.88 15.67
C SER A 319 -32.18 -15.25 15.38
N GLY A 320 -31.08 -15.94 15.71
CA GLY A 320 -29.72 -15.50 15.42
C GLY A 320 -29.46 -15.36 13.90
N ILE A 321 -29.92 -16.29 13.08
CA ILE A 321 -29.80 -16.22 11.63
C ILE A 321 -30.53 -14.99 11.09
N ASN A 322 -31.76 -14.72 11.56
CA ASN A 322 -32.53 -13.56 11.13
C ASN A 322 -31.84 -12.22 11.49
N SER A 323 -31.23 -12.13 12.66
CA SER A 323 -30.47 -10.94 13.09
C SER A 323 -29.17 -10.79 12.28
N GLY A 324 -28.45 -11.89 12.05
CA GLY A 324 -27.24 -11.94 11.20
C GLY A 324 -27.53 -11.51 9.75
N ARG A 325 -28.65 -11.96 9.20
CA ARG A 325 -29.10 -11.53 7.87
C ARG A 325 -29.38 -10.03 7.79
N ARG A 326 -30.10 -9.47 8.78
CA ARG A 326 -30.35 -8.01 8.84
C ARG A 326 -29.03 -7.24 8.96
N GLN A 327 -28.11 -7.70 9.80
CA GLN A 327 -26.79 -7.09 9.96
C GLN A 327 -25.99 -7.13 8.65
N ALA A 328 -25.91 -8.28 7.99
CA ALA A 328 -25.20 -8.44 6.73
C ALA A 328 -25.78 -7.56 5.61
N LYS A 329 -27.13 -7.42 5.58
CA LYS A 329 -27.80 -6.51 4.65
C LYS A 329 -27.38 -5.05 4.89
N GLN A 330 -27.32 -4.59 6.15
CA GLN A 330 -26.89 -3.22 6.46
C GLN A 330 -25.41 -3.00 6.10
N ARG A 331 -24.55 -4.00 6.33
CA ARG A 331 -23.14 -3.93 5.89
C ARG A 331 -23.02 -3.80 4.37
N SER A 332 -23.83 -4.52 3.62
CA SER A 332 -23.87 -4.42 2.14
C SER A 332 -24.32 -3.02 1.68
N ILE A 333 -25.32 -2.43 2.35
CA ILE A 333 -25.76 -1.05 2.08
C ILE A 333 -24.61 -0.08 2.38
N ALA A 334 -23.98 -0.18 3.55
CA ALA A 334 -22.85 0.65 3.92
C ALA A 334 -21.68 0.53 2.91
N ALA A 335 -21.38 -0.68 2.44
CA ALA A 335 -20.36 -0.89 1.42
C ALA A 335 -20.72 -0.24 0.06
N SER A 336 -22.01 -0.25 -0.30
CA SER A 336 -22.50 0.45 -1.51
C SER A 336 -22.35 1.96 -1.40
N GLU A 337 -22.69 2.53 -0.24
CA GLU A 337 -22.52 3.98 0.00
C GLU A 337 -21.03 4.38 0.03
N ASN A 338 -20.17 3.54 0.64
CA ASN A 338 -18.72 3.76 0.63
C ASN A 338 -18.13 3.75 -0.79
N PHE A 339 -18.63 2.87 -1.67
CA PHE A 339 -18.26 2.88 -3.08
C PHE A 339 -18.70 4.18 -3.77
N GLU A 340 -19.92 4.67 -3.50
CA GLU A 340 -20.38 5.92 -4.07
C GLU A 340 -19.53 7.13 -3.56
N VAL A 341 -19.13 7.12 -2.30
CA VAL A 341 -18.16 8.10 -1.75
C VAL A 341 -16.82 8.02 -2.50
N ALA A 342 -16.28 6.81 -2.67
CA ALA A 342 -15.03 6.61 -3.41
C ALA A 342 -15.13 7.14 -4.85
N LYS A 343 -16.22 6.85 -5.54
CA LYS A 343 -16.52 7.32 -6.90
C LYS A 343 -16.52 8.85 -7.00
N ARG A 344 -17.21 9.51 -6.08
CA ARG A 344 -17.28 10.99 -6.03
C ARG A 344 -15.91 11.61 -5.73
N ASN A 345 -15.17 11.02 -4.78
CA ASN A 345 -13.82 11.46 -4.44
C ASN A 345 -12.85 11.29 -5.62
N THR A 346 -12.92 10.18 -6.34
CA THR A 346 -12.11 9.94 -7.54
C THR A 346 -12.40 11.00 -8.61
N ALA A 347 -13.68 11.29 -8.88
CA ALA A 347 -14.05 12.33 -9.84
C ALA A 347 -13.56 13.72 -9.42
N GLN A 348 -13.69 14.07 -8.14
CA GLN A 348 -13.20 15.34 -7.60
C GLN A 348 -11.68 15.43 -7.69
N THR A 349 -10.97 14.36 -7.33
CA THR A 349 -9.50 14.30 -7.38
C THR A 349 -9.01 14.44 -8.82
N ALA A 350 -9.65 13.77 -9.80
CA ALA A 350 -9.29 13.90 -11.21
C ALA A 350 -9.40 15.36 -11.69
N ARG A 351 -10.50 16.06 -11.36
CA ARG A 351 -10.65 17.49 -11.69
C ARG A 351 -9.58 18.35 -11.04
N SER A 352 -9.31 18.12 -9.76
CA SER A 352 -8.28 18.87 -9.02
C SER A 352 -6.89 18.66 -9.60
N ARG A 353 -6.51 17.42 -9.92
CA ARG A 353 -5.20 17.10 -10.51
C ARG A 353 -5.06 17.70 -11.92
N HIS A 354 -6.11 17.61 -12.75
CA HIS A 354 -6.13 18.27 -14.06
C HIS A 354 -5.93 19.78 -13.94
N GLN A 355 -6.69 20.45 -13.05
CA GLN A 355 -6.53 21.89 -12.82
C GLN A 355 -5.15 22.28 -12.32
N LEU A 356 -4.53 21.40 -11.48
CA LEU A 356 -3.17 21.61 -10.99
C LEU A 356 -2.15 21.56 -12.12
N VAL A 357 -2.29 20.64 -13.08
CA VAL A 357 -1.41 20.57 -14.25
C VAL A 357 -1.53 21.82 -15.10
N ILE A 358 -2.75 22.28 -15.42
CA ILE A 358 -3.00 23.53 -16.16
C ILE A 358 -2.33 24.72 -15.46
N THR A 359 -2.53 24.83 -14.14
CA THR A 359 -1.95 25.91 -13.34
C THR A 359 -0.42 25.83 -13.33
N ASN A 360 0.17 24.64 -13.20
CA ASN A 360 1.62 24.45 -13.20
C ASN A 360 2.24 24.75 -14.58
N THR A 361 1.55 24.40 -15.68
CA THR A 361 1.99 24.78 -17.04
C THR A 361 2.11 26.30 -17.19
N ALA A 362 1.06 27.04 -16.76
CA ALA A 362 1.10 28.50 -16.78
C ALA A 362 2.17 29.07 -15.81
N ARG A 363 2.34 28.45 -14.62
CA ARG A 363 3.33 28.84 -13.62
C ARG A 363 4.75 28.71 -14.16
N VAL A 364 5.10 27.60 -14.82
CA VAL A 364 6.44 27.41 -15.42
C VAL A 364 6.75 28.54 -16.40
N LYS A 365 5.81 28.87 -17.29
CA LYS A 365 5.97 29.97 -18.26
C LYS A 365 6.14 31.34 -17.58
N ALA A 366 5.31 31.65 -16.57
CA ALA A 366 5.37 32.89 -15.83
C ALA A 366 6.70 33.02 -15.01
N ARG A 367 7.15 31.92 -14.38
CA ARG A 367 8.43 31.89 -13.62
C ARG A 367 9.64 32.06 -14.53
N LYS A 368 9.62 31.53 -15.75
CA LYS A 368 10.66 31.77 -16.75
C LYS A 368 10.77 33.27 -17.07
N GLN A 369 9.63 33.93 -17.32
CA GLN A 369 9.59 35.37 -17.57
C GLN A 369 10.06 36.19 -16.38
N ALA A 370 9.76 35.74 -15.15
CA ALA A 370 10.17 36.43 -13.92
C ALA A 370 11.72 36.47 -13.75
N ILE A 371 12.46 35.48 -14.28
CA ILE A 371 13.94 35.52 -14.29
C ILE A 371 14.40 36.71 -15.12
N THR A 372 13.91 36.86 -16.36
CA THR A 372 14.28 37.99 -17.24
C THR A 372 13.97 39.33 -16.61
N SER A 373 12.80 39.46 -15.96
CA SER A 373 12.42 40.68 -15.25
C SER A 373 13.34 41.01 -14.06
N ALA A 374 13.68 39.97 -13.27
CA ALA A 374 14.59 40.12 -12.12
C ALA A 374 16.02 40.46 -12.56
N GLU A 375 16.53 39.89 -13.63
CA GLU A 375 17.82 40.21 -14.21
C GLU A 375 17.88 41.65 -14.74
N SER A 376 16.82 42.12 -15.39
CA SER A 376 16.69 43.49 -15.84
C SER A 376 16.68 44.47 -14.67
N ALA A 377 15.90 44.16 -13.61
CA ALA A 377 15.84 44.98 -12.41
C ALA A 377 17.21 45.02 -11.69
N ARG A 378 17.91 43.90 -11.58
CA ARG A 378 19.27 43.86 -11.02
C ARG A 378 20.25 44.76 -11.81
N ASN A 379 20.23 44.67 -13.14
CA ASN A 379 21.12 45.45 -13.99
C ASN A 379 20.82 46.96 -13.84
N ALA A 380 19.57 47.38 -13.78
CA ALA A 380 19.17 48.76 -13.54
C ALA A 380 19.60 49.27 -12.14
N THR A 381 19.42 48.45 -11.11
CA THR A 381 19.81 48.78 -9.75
C THR A 381 21.33 48.88 -9.62
N GLN A 382 22.10 48.01 -10.26
CA GLN A 382 23.55 48.06 -10.31
C GLN A 382 24.03 49.34 -10.97
N ALA A 383 23.48 49.71 -12.12
CA ALA A 383 23.81 50.97 -12.81
C ALA A 383 23.48 52.19 -11.93
N GLY A 384 22.33 52.18 -11.23
CA GLY A 384 21.95 53.22 -10.30
C GLY A 384 22.91 53.34 -9.10
N TYR A 385 23.46 52.24 -8.62
CA TYR A 385 24.49 52.23 -7.58
C TYR A 385 25.82 52.84 -8.06
N GLU A 386 26.25 52.53 -9.27
CA GLU A 386 27.46 53.02 -9.88
C GLU A 386 27.43 54.57 -10.04
N VAL A 387 26.26 55.16 -10.31
CA VAL A 387 26.07 56.61 -10.40
C VAL A 387 25.63 57.26 -9.09
N GLY A 388 25.58 56.51 -7.97
CA GLY A 388 25.26 57.00 -6.61
C GLY A 388 23.79 57.31 -6.33
N THR A 389 22.83 56.86 -7.18
CA THR A 389 21.37 57.03 -6.99
C THR A 389 20.74 55.90 -6.19
N ARG A 390 21.46 54.78 -5.97
CA ARG A 390 21.04 53.60 -5.21
C ARG A 390 22.11 53.23 -4.20
N ASN A 391 21.72 52.55 -3.12
CA ASN A 391 22.64 52.06 -2.09
C ASN A 391 23.02 50.59 -2.34
N ILE A 392 23.97 50.09 -1.57
CA ILE A 392 24.48 48.71 -1.68
C ILE A 392 23.37 47.67 -1.32
N VAL A 393 22.51 47.98 -0.36
CA VAL A 393 21.43 47.08 0.08
C VAL A 393 20.46 46.83 -1.05
N ASP A 394 20.14 47.87 -1.86
CA ASP A 394 19.27 47.71 -3.06
C ASP A 394 19.90 46.75 -4.08
N VAL A 395 21.22 46.84 -4.29
CA VAL A 395 21.94 45.93 -5.21
C VAL A 395 21.90 44.50 -4.71
N LEU A 396 22.21 44.28 -3.43
CA LEU A 396 22.18 42.95 -2.82
C LEU A 396 20.77 42.36 -2.79
N ALA A 397 19.73 43.18 -2.55
CA ALA A 397 18.33 42.74 -2.63
C ALA A 397 17.94 42.36 -4.06
N ALA A 398 18.30 43.13 -5.08
CA ALA A 398 18.07 42.81 -6.47
C ALA A 398 18.83 41.53 -6.91
N GLN A 399 20.05 41.35 -6.44
CA GLN A 399 20.85 40.14 -6.67
C GLN A 399 20.14 38.88 -6.10
N ARG A 400 19.70 38.95 -4.84
CA ARG A 400 18.95 37.85 -4.17
C ARG A 400 17.64 37.54 -4.92
N SER A 401 16.95 38.57 -5.46
CA SER A 401 15.74 38.40 -6.24
C SER A 401 15.94 37.57 -7.53
N VAL A 402 17.09 37.75 -8.21
CA VAL A 402 17.44 36.93 -9.39
C VAL A 402 17.61 35.46 -9.02
N PHE A 403 18.37 35.18 -7.95
CA PHE A 403 18.56 33.78 -7.51
C PHE A 403 17.26 33.15 -7.01
N GLN A 404 16.42 33.91 -6.32
CA GLN A 404 15.08 33.47 -5.94
C GLN A 404 14.20 33.15 -7.15
N ALA A 405 14.24 33.96 -8.21
CA ALA A 405 13.49 33.73 -9.44
C ALA A 405 13.97 32.43 -10.14
N LYS A 406 15.29 32.17 -10.17
CA LYS A 406 15.88 30.93 -10.73
C LYS A 406 15.43 29.70 -9.93
N ARG A 407 15.50 29.73 -8.59
CA ARG A 407 15.00 28.63 -7.76
C ARG A 407 13.52 28.37 -7.97
N ASN A 408 12.72 29.43 -8.03
CA ASN A 408 11.27 29.30 -8.25
C ASN A 408 10.93 28.71 -9.61
N TYR A 409 11.73 29.00 -10.65
CA TYR A 409 11.56 28.40 -11.98
C TYR A 409 11.92 26.91 -11.98
N ALA A 410 13.05 26.51 -11.40
CA ALA A 410 13.45 25.12 -11.25
C ALA A 410 12.38 24.31 -10.49
N ASN A 411 11.93 24.81 -9.35
CA ASN A 411 10.87 24.19 -8.56
C ASN A 411 9.57 24.01 -9.38
N ALA A 412 9.16 25.03 -10.16
CA ALA A 412 7.95 24.96 -10.97
C ALA A 412 8.01 23.86 -12.06
N ARG A 413 9.22 23.59 -12.63
CA ARG A 413 9.43 22.50 -13.58
C ARG A 413 9.19 21.13 -12.93
N TYR A 414 9.76 20.89 -11.76
CA TYR A 414 9.57 19.63 -11.01
C TYR A 414 8.15 19.46 -10.51
N ASP A 415 7.51 20.54 -10.03
CA ASP A 415 6.10 20.52 -9.62
C ASP A 415 5.17 20.15 -10.77
N TYR A 416 5.44 20.65 -11.98
CA TYR A 416 4.68 20.29 -13.18
C TYR A 416 4.83 18.82 -13.53
N ILE A 417 6.06 18.28 -13.56
CA ILE A 417 6.32 16.88 -13.89
C ILE A 417 5.56 15.97 -12.92
N PHE A 418 5.70 16.23 -11.64
CA PHE A 418 5.06 15.42 -10.61
C PHE A 418 3.52 15.52 -10.65
N ALA A 419 2.97 16.70 -10.92
CA ALA A 419 1.53 16.89 -11.07
C ALA A 419 0.97 16.12 -12.28
N MET A 420 1.71 16.04 -13.40
CA MET A 420 1.33 15.26 -14.57
C MET A 420 1.29 13.76 -14.24
N MET A 421 2.29 13.25 -13.53
CA MET A 421 2.31 11.84 -13.11
C MET A 421 1.15 11.51 -12.16
N GLN A 422 0.82 12.41 -11.22
CA GLN A 422 -0.32 12.25 -10.34
C GLN A 422 -1.67 12.29 -11.09
N LEU A 423 -1.79 13.07 -12.14
CA LEU A 423 -2.98 13.07 -12.99
C LEU A 423 -3.14 11.73 -13.71
N LYS A 424 -2.05 11.19 -14.28
CA LYS A 424 -2.05 9.88 -14.93
C LYS A 424 -2.34 8.74 -13.95
N GLU A 425 -1.85 8.81 -12.71
CA GLU A 425 -2.16 7.83 -11.64
C GLU A 425 -3.67 7.78 -11.37
N VAL A 426 -4.28 8.93 -11.10
CA VAL A 426 -5.73 9.00 -10.82
C VAL A 426 -6.55 8.52 -12.01
N ALA A 427 -6.10 8.79 -13.24
CA ALA A 427 -6.71 8.29 -14.46
C ALA A 427 -6.48 6.78 -14.70
N GLY A 428 -5.67 6.11 -13.87
CA GLY A 428 -5.30 4.71 -14.05
C GLY A 428 -4.39 4.45 -15.27
N GLN A 429 -3.76 5.51 -15.80
CA GLN A 429 -2.93 5.46 -17.01
C GLN A 429 -1.42 5.50 -16.71
N LEU A 430 -1.04 5.75 -15.44
CA LEU A 430 0.37 5.79 -15.06
C LEU A 430 1.00 4.41 -15.24
N SER A 431 2.06 4.35 -16.03
CA SER A 431 2.76 3.13 -16.40
C SER A 431 4.28 3.31 -16.34
N PRO A 432 5.09 2.24 -16.40
CA PRO A 432 6.54 2.34 -16.53
C PRO A 432 7.00 3.15 -17.76
N ASP A 433 6.21 3.18 -18.83
CA ASP A 433 6.51 3.97 -20.03
C ASP A 433 6.62 5.47 -19.73
N ASP A 434 5.89 5.96 -18.73
CA ASP A 434 5.98 7.36 -18.30
C ASP A 434 7.35 7.68 -17.68
N ILE A 435 7.97 6.70 -17.00
CA ILE A 435 9.35 6.83 -16.51
C ILE A 435 10.33 6.90 -17.69
N TYR A 436 10.19 6.03 -18.69
CA TYR A 436 11.05 6.02 -19.86
C TYR A 436 10.91 7.33 -20.68
N GLN A 437 9.69 7.84 -20.83
CA GLN A 437 9.44 9.13 -21.48
C GLN A 437 10.06 10.31 -20.70
N LEU A 438 9.93 10.31 -19.38
CA LEU A 438 10.56 11.32 -18.54
C LEU A 438 12.10 11.22 -18.60
N ASN A 439 12.63 10.01 -18.62
CA ASN A 439 14.08 9.77 -18.72
C ASN A 439 14.67 10.34 -20.01
N ALA A 440 13.90 10.40 -21.11
CA ALA A 440 14.34 11.03 -22.36
C ALA A 440 14.61 12.54 -22.23
N TRP A 441 14.09 13.20 -21.18
CA TRP A 441 14.36 14.60 -20.86
C TRP A 441 15.50 14.77 -19.85
N LEU A 442 16.13 13.69 -19.41
CA LEU A 442 17.31 13.71 -18.53
C LEU A 442 18.57 13.57 -19.39
N ASP A 443 19.60 14.32 -19.03
CA ASP A 443 20.89 14.32 -19.74
C ASP A 443 21.98 13.78 -18.79
N PRO A 444 22.60 12.63 -19.11
CA PRO A 444 23.68 12.07 -18.31
C PRO A 444 24.91 12.98 -18.22
N SER A 445 25.08 13.93 -19.17
CA SER A 445 26.18 14.90 -19.13
C SER A 445 25.94 15.99 -18.08
N LEU A 446 24.70 16.24 -17.71
CA LEU A 446 24.32 17.13 -16.60
C LEU A 446 24.34 16.36 -15.29
N THR A 447 25.54 16.06 -14.80
CA THR A 447 25.73 15.27 -13.58
C THR A 447 25.34 16.06 -12.34
N VAL A 448 24.38 15.56 -11.59
CA VAL A 448 23.94 16.00 -10.28
C VAL A 448 24.65 15.14 -9.24
N ALA A 449 25.65 15.67 -8.55
CA ALA A 449 26.44 14.96 -7.54
C ALA A 449 26.12 15.43 -6.11
N LYS A 450 26.30 14.48 -5.16
CA LYS A 450 26.08 14.71 -3.71
C LYS A 450 27.11 15.68 -3.13
#